data_cc0dc7854d1aa0ddb79cccb0b86e1464
#
_entry.id   cc0dc7854d1aa0ddb79cccb0b86e1464
#
_cell.length_a   1.000
_cell.length_b   1.000
_cell.length_c   1.000
_cell.angle_alpha   90.00
_cell.angle_beta   90.00
_cell.angle_gamma   90.00
#
_symmetry.space_group_name_H-M   'P 1'
#
loop_
_entity.id
_entity.type
_entity.pdbx_description
1 polymer ?
#
loop_
_entity_poly.entity_id
_entity_poly.type
_entity_poly.pdbx_seq_one_letter_code
_entity_poly.pdbx_strand_id
1 'polypeptide(L)'
;MYDVVVIGGGPAGYVAAIKASQLGLNTACVEFASDEKGNQKYGGTCLNVGCIPSKSLLDSSHKYYEAQKDFASHGIDLKDLSVNIPSMMKRKDEVVNKLTTGITGLFKANGVEAISGRGKVINENLVEVSNNGDKTSLETKFIILATGSNPIEIPVAKWSENIVDSTGALNFDRVPERLGIIGAGVIGLELGSVWSRLGAEVTVIEAMDDFLPIVDKQISKECHREFKKQGLDIHLGSKLTSAKDNGKDVEISYESKGEELKASFDKLIVAVGRKPNTANISDESFPIELDELGRVQVDDFCKTNYENIYAVGDIVRGPMLAHKGSEEGVMVAERIAGKKARMNYDLVPNVIYTHPEVAWVGKTQQELEDHGVEFKIGSFPFAASGRALAAADSVGSVKVLADKKDDTILGVHVFGPSAADIVQQAVIAMEFGSSAEDIGLTVFSHPTVSEAFHEAALAANNSAIHIGNKRK
;
A
#
# COMPACT_ATOMS: atom_id res chain seq x y z
N MET A 1 29.90 19.62 7.30
CA MET A 1 29.84 18.15 7.30
C MET A 1 28.64 17.69 8.11
N TYR A 2 27.77 16.85 7.55
CA TYR A 2 26.62 16.26 8.23
C TYR A 2 26.99 14.96 8.94
N ASP A 3 26.18 14.54 9.92
CA ASP A 3 26.26 13.18 10.44
C ASP A 3 25.53 12.23 9.50
N VAL A 4 24.36 12.65 8.97
CA VAL A 4 23.54 11.84 8.05
C VAL A 4 23.02 12.68 6.89
N VAL A 5 23.18 12.18 5.66
CA VAL A 5 22.46 12.68 4.47
C VAL A 5 21.50 11.62 3.98
N VAL A 6 20.21 11.97 3.90
CA VAL A 6 19.15 11.12 3.37
C VAL A 6 18.84 11.54 1.94
N ILE A 7 18.85 10.60 1.00
CA ILE A 7 18.54 10.84 -0.42
C ILE A 7 17.13 10.29 -0.73
N GLY A 8 16.18 11.19 -0.91
CA GLY A 8 14.76 10.92 -1.10
C GLY A 8 13.90 11.33 0.10
N GLY A 9 12.87 12.14 -0.14
CA GLY A 9 11.97 12.69 0.88
C GLY A 9 10.61 11.98 0.97
N GLY A 10 10.52 10.72 0.48
CA GLY A 10 9.35 9.85 0.66
C GLY A 10 9.19 9.35 2.10
N PRO A 11 8.17 8.50 2.39
CA PRO A 11 7.90 8.01 3.75
C PRO A 11 9.13 7.44 4.46
N ALA A 12 9.90 6.62 3.79
CA ALA A 12 11.14 6.07 4.34
C ALA A 12 12.16 7.16 4.68
N GLY A 13 12.37 8.10 3.74
CA GLY A 13 13.42 9.10 3.87
C GLY A 13 13.09 10.23 4.85
N TYR A 14 11.88 10.83 4.78
CA TYR A 14 11.56 11.92 5.70
C TYR A 14 11.46 11.42 7.16
N VAL A 15 10.98 10.18 7.36
CA VAL A 15 10.92 9.57 8.69
C VAL A 15 12.33 9.30 9.22
N ALA A 16 13.22 8.72 8.39
CA ALA A 16 14.61 8.50 8.74
C ALA A 16 15.32 9.81 9.11
N ALA A 17 15.13 10.87 8.32
CA ALA A 17 15.74 12.18 8.56
C ALA A 17 15.27 12.81 9.87
N ILE A 18 13.96 12.81 10.13
CA ILE A 18 13.40 13.31 11.38
C ILE A 18 13.92 12.50 12.58
N LYS A 19 13.90 11.16 12.48
CA LYS A 19 14.35 10.29 13.57
C LYS A 19 15.84 10.47 13.85
N ALA A 20 16.68 10.57 12.83
CA ALA A 20 18.12 10.83 12.99
C ALA A 20 18.36 12.16 13.71
N SER A 21 17.66 13.22 13.32
CA SER A 21 17.76 14.52 13.96
C SER A 21 17.28 14.49 15.41
N GLN A 22 16.18 13.79 15.73
CA GLN A 22 15.70 13.59 17.11
C GLN A 22 16.70 12.84 17.99
N LEU A 23 17.59 12.06 17.40
CA LEU A 23 18.69 11.35 18.10
C LEU A 23 19.95 12.22 18.22
N GLY A 24 19.89 13.50 17.84
CA GLY A 24 20.97 14.48 17.98
C GLY A 24 21.98 14.48 16.81
N LEU A 25 21.66 13.81 15.69
CA LEU A 25 22.51 13.79 14.53
C LEU A 25 22.23 15.00 13.62
N ASN A 26 23.28 15.68 13.16
CA ASN A 26 23.17 16.75 12.17
C ASN A 26 22.75 16.15 10.82
N THR A 27 21.51 16.41 10.38
CA THR A 27 20.87 15.68 9.30
C THR A 27 20.38 16.58 8.19
N ALA A 28 20.67 16.19 6.93
CA ALA A 28 20.08 16.77 5.73
C ALA A 28 19.22 15.74 4.98
N CYS A 29 18.15 16.21 4.33
CA CYS A 29 17.31 15.41 3.44
C CYS A 29 17.27 16.06 2.05
N VAL A 30 17.71 15.30 1.04
CA VAL A 30 17.76 15.72 -0.36
C VAL A 30 16.54 15.19 -1.09
N GLU A 31 15.72 16.08 -1.69
CA GLU A 31 14.58 15.72 -2.50
C GLU A 31 14.57 16.52 -3.81
N PHE A 32 14.29 15.83 -4.92
CA PHE A 32 14.26 16.50 -6.24
C PHE A 32 12.87 16.96 -6.66
N ALA A 33 11.81 16.38 -6.08
CA ALA A 33 10.44 16.74 -6.43
C ALA A 33 10.12 18.18 -6.01
N SER A 34 9.52 18.93 -6.92
CA SER A 34 9.08 20.30 -6.69
C SER A 34 7.66 20.51 -7.23
N ASP A 35 6.97 21.54 -6.72
CA ASP A 35 5.73 22.03 -7.28
C ASP A 35 5.97 22.91 -8.54
N GLU A 36 4.91 23.35 -9.19
CA GLU A 36 4.98 24.24 -10.36
C GLU A 36 5.66 25.59 -10.08
N LYS A 37 5.76 25.98 -8.82
CA LYS A 37 6.44 27.22 -8.38
C LYS A 37 7.90 26.98 -8.00
N GLY A 38 8.38 25.73 -8.11
CA GLY A 38 9.75 25.36 -7.73
C GLY A 38 9.95 25.12 -6.23
N ASN A 39 8.87 25.13 -5.40
CA ASN A 39 8.99 24.77 -3.99
C ASN A 39 9.16 23.26 -3.87
N GLN A 40 10.02 22.83 -2.96
CA GLN A 40 10.32 21.44 -2.70
C GLN A 40 9.09 20.69 -2.17
N LYS A 41 8.83 19.48 -2.69
CA LYS A 41 7.63 18.69 -2.42
C LYS A 41 7.98 17.35 -1.77
N TYR A 42 7.98 17.33 -0.44
CA TYR A 42 8.22 16.13 0.34
C TYR A 42 7.03 15.16 0.36
N GLY A 43 7.25 13.92 0.85
CA GLY A 43 6.23 12.90 1.00
C GLY A 43 6.27 11.81 -0.08
N GLY A 44 7.12 11.98 -1.11
CA GLY A 44 7.34 11.00 -2.18
C GLY A 44 6.06 10.57 -2.89
N THR A 45 6.07 9.37 -3.45
CA THR A 45 4.91 8.77 -4.14
C THR A 45 3.69 8.70 -3.24
N CYS A 46 3.83 8.18 -2.03
CA CYS A 46 2.68 7.91 -1.14
C CYS A 46 1.81 9.15 -0.89
N LEU A 47 2.42 10.26 -0.49
CA LEU A 47 1.66 11.46 -0.14
C LEU A 47 1.20 12.25 -1.37
N ASN A 48 2.01 12.29 -2.42
CA ASN A 48 1.74 13.15 -3.57
C ASN A 48 0.88 12.51 -4.65
N VAL A 49 1.15 11.23 -4.99
CA VAL A 49 0.57 10.55 -6.16
C VAL A 49 0.25 9.07 -5.89
N GLY A 50 0.04 8.70 -4.63
CA GLY A 50 -0.19 7.31 -4.22
C GLY A 50 -1.23 7.19 -3.12
N CYS A 51 -0.81 6.75 -1.93
CA CYS A 51 -1.68 6.37 -0.81
C CYS A 51 -2.68 7.47 -0.41
N ILE A 52 -2.23 8.70 -0.24
CA ILE A 52 -3.09 9.77 0.27
C ILE A 52 -4.14 10.20 -0.75
N PRO A 53 -3.79 10.56 -1.99
CA PRO A 53 -4.80 10.92 -2.97
C PRO A 53 -5.75 9.75 -3.29
N SER A 54 -5.27 8.50 -3.35
CA SER A 54 -6.15 7.34 -3.60
C SER A 54 -7.15 7.13 -2.47
N LYS A 55 -6.73 7.22 -1.19
CA LYS A 55 -7.63 7.09 -0.03
C LYS A 55 -8.63 8.23 0.05
N SER A 56 -8.22 9.45 -0.33
CA SER A 56 -9.16 10.58 -0.45
C SER A 56 -10.25 10.32 -1.49
N LEU A 57 -9.91 9.74 -2.64
CA LEU A 57 -10.89 9.39 -3.68
C LEU A 57 -11.74 8.17 -3.28
N LEU A 58 -11.13 7.15 -2.66
CA LEU A 58 -11.85 5.98 -2.14
C LEU A 58 -12.92 6.39 -1.12
N ASP A 59 -12.58 7.24 -0.15
CA ASP A 59 -13.52 7.75 0.84
C ASP A 59 -14.66 8.56 0.18
N SER A 60 -14.32 9.48 -0.74
CA SER A 60 -15.33 10.31 -1.41
C SER A 60 -16.26 9.49 -2.31
N SER A 61 -15.72 8.52 -3.08
CA SER A 61 -16.52 7.65 -3.95
C SER A 61 -17.37 6.67 -3.14
N HIS A 62 -16.87 6.20 -1.97
CA HIS A 62 -17.63 5.34 -1.09
C HIS A 62 -18.84 6.08 -0.49
N LYS A 63 -18.67 7.29 0.01
CA LYS A 63 -19.80 8.13 0.50
C LYS A 63 -20.87 8.35 -0.57
N TYR A 64 -20.48 8.54 -1.83
CA TYR A 64 -21.42 8.65 -2.93
C TYR A 64 -22.16 7.33 -3.17
N TYR A 65 -21.44 6.21 -3.14
CA TYR A 65 -22.03 4.87 -3.29
C TYR A 65 -22.99 4.51 -2.16
N GLU A 66 -22.61 4.73 -0.88
CA GLU A 66 -23.48 4.56 0.29
C GLU A 66 -24.76 5.37 0.15
N ALA A 67 -24.64 6.65 -0.23
CA ALA A 67 -25.78 7.52 -0.42
C ALA A 67 -26.77 6.97 -1.46
N GLN A 68 -26.27 6.36 -2.54
CA GLN A 68 -27.10 5.76 -3.59
C GLN A 68 -27.74 4.42 -3.20
N LYS A 69 -27.02 3.58 -2.43
CA LYS A 69 -27.41 2.17 -2.21
C LYS A 69 -27.98 1.91 -0.83
N ASP A 70 -27.46 2.58 0.20
CA ASP A 70 -27.67 2.14 1.58
C ASP A 70 -28.53 3.11 2.39
N PHE A 71 -28.52 4.41 2.08
CA PHE A 71 -29.25 5.44 2.88
C PHE A 71 -30.74 5.17 2.98
N ALA A 72 -31.38 4.63 1.93
CA ALA A 72 -32.79 4.27 1.99
C ALA A 72 -33.09 3.21 3.06
N SER A 73 -32.16 2.26 3.29
CA SER A 73 -32.29 1.25 4.35
C SER A 73 -32.22 1.84 5.75
N HIS A 74 -31.58 3.02 5.92
CA HIS A 74 -31.52 3.79 7.15
C HIS A 74 -32.70 4.77 7.32
N GLY A 75 -33.66 4.75 6.37
CA GLY A 75 -34.78 5.71 6.38
C GLY A 75 -34.41 7.12 5.95
N ILE A 76 -33.30 7.27 5.19
CA ILE A 76 -32.82 8.54 4.67
C ILE A 76 -33.15 8.65 3.19
N ASP A 77 -34.09 9.50 2.84
CA ASP A 77 -34.48 9.79 1.46
C ASP A 77 -33.59 10.89 0.87
N LEU A 78 -33.02 10.62 -0.30
CA LEU A 78 -32.22 11.56 -1.06
C LEU A 78 -32.95 11.99 -2.34
N LYS A 79 -32.84 13.27 -2.68
CA LYS A 79 -33.25 13.82 -3.98
C LYS A 79 -32.02 14.38 -4.71
N ASP A 80 -31.97 14.16 -6.01
CA ASP A 80 -30.99 14.78 -6.93
C ASP A 80 -29.53 14.58 -6.52
N LEU A 81 -29.17 13.36 -6.05
CA LEU A 81 -27.80 13.02 -5.70
C LEU A 81 -26.90 13.06 -6.95
N SER A 82 -25.87 13.88 -6.94
CA SER A 82 -24.89 13.98 -8.00
C SER A 82 -23.48 14.13 -7.43
N VAL A 83 -22.47 13.77 -8.22
CA VAL A 83 -21.06 13.97 -7.85
C VAL A 83 -20.48 15.14 -8.66
N ASN A 84 -19.72 16.01 -7.99
CA ASN A 84 -18.97 17.09 -8.63
C ASN A 84 -17.48 16.72 -8.65
N ILE A 85 -17.02 16.18 -9.79
CA ILE A 85 -15.64 15.72 -9.96
C ILE A 85 -14.61 16.82 -9.70
N PRO A 86 -14.72 18.04 -10.26
CA PRO A 86 -13.80 19.13 -9.94
C PRO A 86 -13.66 19.43 -8.44
N SER A 87 -14.78 19.43 -7.71
CA SER A 87 -14.76 19.65 -6.26
C SER A 87 -14.12 18.49 -5.49
N MET A 88 -14.36 17.25 -5.93
CA MET A 88 -13.74 16.04 -5.35
C MET A 88 -12.22 16.06 -5.57
N MET A 89 -11.77 16.41 -6.77
CA MET A 89 -10.34 16.53 -7.09
C MET A 89 -9.68 17.66 -6.28
N LYS A 90 -10.31 18.81 -6.18
CA LYS A 90 -9.84 19.92 -5.35
C LYS A 90 -9.67 19.50 -3.89
N ARG A 91 -10.64 18.77 -3.30
CA ARG A 91 -10.52 18.23 -1.94
C ARG A 91 -9.32 17.29 -1.80
N LYS A 92 -9.12 16.37 -2.77
CA LYS A 92 -7.96 15.49 -2.81
C LYS A 92 -6.65 16.29 -2.78
N ASP A 93 -6.54 17.33 -3.61
CA ASP A 93 -5.33 18.16 -3.71
C ASP A 93 -5.09 18.98 -2.43
N GLU A 94 -6.15 19.48 -1.79
CA GLU A 94 -6.06 20.17 -0.51
C GLU A 94 -5.53 19.25 0.60
N VAL A 95 -5.97 17.98 0.65
CA VAL A 95 -5.46 16.99 1.61
C VAL A 95 -3.98 16.72 1.36
N VAL A 96 -3.58 16.49 0.10
CA VAL A 96 -2.18 16.28 -0.29
C VAL A 96 -1.33 17.49 0.12
N ASN A 97 -1.75 18.70 -0.24
CA ASN A 97 -1.01 19.93 0.07
C ASN A 97 -0.85 20.16 1.58
N LYS A 98 -1.89 19.89 2.36
CA LYS A 98 -1.84 20.01 3.82
C LYS A 98 -0.79 19.08 4.43
N LEU A 99 -0.72 17.82 3.98
CA LEU A 99 0.22 16.84 4.51
C LEU A 99 1.66 17.10 4.05
N THR A 100 1.87 17.41 2.78
CA THR A 100 3.21 17.68 2.25
C THR A 100 3.82 18.96 2.84
N THR A 101 3.02 20.02 3.01
CA THR A 101 3.43 21.22 3.75
C THR A 101 3.74 20.92 5.22
N GLY A 102 2.98 19.99 5.83
CA GLY A 102 3.24 19.50 7.19
C GLY A 102 4.63 18.94 7.38
N ILE A 103 5.15 18.17 6.39
CA ILE A 103 6.52 17.61 6.46
C ILE A 103 7.56 18.71 6.50
N THR A 104 7.42 19.76 5.69
CA THR A 104 8.32 20.93 5.73
C THR A 104 8.35 21.56 7.13
N GLY A 105 7.18 21.68 7.76
CA GLY A 105 7.04 22.13 9.15
C GLY A 105 7.74 21.21 10.15
N LEU A 106 7.61 19.91 9.97
CA LEU A 106 8.28 18.89 10.80
C LEU A 106 9.80 18.93 10.65
N PHE A 107 10.32 19.11 9.45
CA PHE A 107 11.77 19.28 9.22
C PHE A 107 12.30 20.50 9.99
N LYS A 108 11.63 21.65 9.85
CA LYS A 108 12.01 22.85 10.58
C LYS A 108 11.97 22.65 12.10
N ALA A 109 10.92 22.00 12.62
CA ALA A 109 10.75 21.76 14.04
C ALA A 109 11.80 20.78 14.61
N ASN A 110 12.29 19.84 13.81
CA ASN A 110 13.29 18.85 14.22
C ASN A 110 14.73 19.23 13.79
N GLY A 111 14.96 20.38 13.12
CA GLY A 111 16.29 20.81 12.70
C GLY A 111 16.87 19.99 11.53
N VAL A 112 16.02 19.37 10.69
CA VAL A 112 16.46 18.72 9.45
C VAL A 112 16.69 19.77 8.38
N GLU A 113 17.85 19.77 7.75
CA GLU A 113 18.14 20.65 6.61
C GLU A 113 17.51 20.08 5.33
N ALA A 114 16.67 20.88 4.71
CA ALA A 114 15.94 20.55 3.49
C ALA A 114 16.74 20.99 2.27
N ILE A 115 17.18 20.05 1.42
CA ILE A 115 18.03 20.35 0.25
C ILE A 115 17.29 19.93 -1.03
N SER A 116 17.12 20.89 -1.95
CA SER A 116 16.46 20.65 -3.24
C SER A 116 17.47 20.14 -4.27
N GLY A 117 17.13 19.06 -4.96
CA GLY A 117 17.90 18.51 -6.06
C GLY A 117 17.97 16.99 -6.08
N ARG A 118 18.64 16.46 -7.05
CA ARG A 118 18.88 15.03 -7.22
C ARG A 118 20.21 14.65 -6.57
N GLY A 119 20.13 13.86 -5.49
CA GLY A 119 21.31 13.33 -4.78
C GLY A 119 21.91 12.13 -5.52
N LYS A 120 23.24 12.06 -5.56
CA LYS A 120 24.04 10.94 -6.09
C LYS A 120 25.20 10.67 -5.14
N VAL A 121 25.41 9.44 -4.75
CA VAL A 121 26.56 9.03 -3.93
C VAL A 121 27.81 9.06 -4.81
N ILE A 122 28.84 9.78 -4.39
CA ILE A 122 30.13 9.88 -5.10
C ILE A 122 31.16 8.94 -4.45
N ASN A 123 31.17 8.89 -3.12
CA ASN A 123 31.97 7.95 -2.34
C ASN A 123 31.34 7.79 -0.94
N GLU A 124 32.01 7.07 -0.06
CA GLU A 124 31.51 6.77 1.29
C GLU A 124 31.06 8.00 2.10
N ASN A 125 31.68 9.15 1.86
CA ASN A 125 31.47 10.36 2.67
C ASN A 125 31.02 11.58 1.86
N LEU A 126 30.65 11.39 0.58
CA LEU A 126 30.31 12.49 -0.31
C LEU A 126 29.05 12.22 -1.12
N VAL A 127 28.09 13.11 -1.02
CA VAL A 127 26.88 13.15 -1.86
C VAL A 127 26.95 14.40 -2.73
N GLU A 128 26.85 14.22 -4.05
CA GLU A 128 26.65 15.32 -5.00
C GLU A 128 25.13 15.56 -5.15
N VAL A 129 24.72 16.80 -5.04
CA VAL A 129 23.34 17.23 -5.31
C VAL A 129 23.34 18.09 -6.56
N SER A 130 22.59 17.69 -7.58
CA SER A 130 22.38 18.45 -8.81
C SER A 130 21.00 19.12 -8.81
N ASN A 131 20.95 20.42 -9.05
CA ASN A 131 19.71 21.20 -9.14
C ASN A 131 19.83 22.24 -10.25
N ASN A 132 18.99 22.16 -11.29
CA ASN A 132 18.96 23.08 -12.43
C ASN A 132 20.33 23.34 -13.10
N GLY A 133 21.19 22.34 -13.12
CA GLY A 133 22.55 22.42 -13.70
C GLY A 133 23.66 22.78 -12.71
N ASP A 134 23.33 23.32 -11.55
CA ASP A 134 24.28 23.54 -10.47
C ASP A 134 24.55 22.25 -9.71
N LYS A 135 25.79 22.11 -9.21
CA LYS A 135 26.21 20.97 -8.40
C LYS A 135 26.75 21.45 -7.06
N THR A 136 26.27 20.81 -6.00
CA THR A 136 26.72 21.05 -4.61
C THR A 136 27.19 19.74 -4.01
N SER A 137 28.30 19.76 -3.29
CA SER A 137 28.83 18.59 -2.59
C SER A 137 28.50 18.65 -1.11
N LEU A 138 27.95 17.54 -0.57
CA LEU A 138 27.61 17.38 0.83
C LEU A 138 28.52 16.34 1.46
N GLU A 139 29.39 16.78 2.37
CA GLU A 139 30.19 15.86 3.18
C GLU A 139 29.35 15.29 4.33
N THR A 140 29.42 13.97 4.53
CA THR A 140 28.64 13.27 5.54
C THR A 140 29.36 12.05 6.10
N LYS A 141 28.99 11.63 7.31
CA LYS A 141 29.48 10.39 7.92
C LYS A 141 28.68 9.17 7.47
N PHE A 142 27.35 9.31 7.32
CA PHE A 142 26.43 8.24 6.91
C PHE A 142 25.50 8.71 5.79
N ILE A 143 25.13 7.77 4.91
CA ILE A 143 24.19 8.01 3.81
C ILE A 143 23.02 7.04 3.94
N ILE A 144 21.78 7.54 3.77
CA ILE A 144 20.57 6.72 3.68
C ILE A 144 19.94 6.93 2.30
N LEU A 145 19.88 5.88 1.51
CA LEU A 145 19.19 5.87 0.22
C LEU A 145 17.72 5.53 0.41
N ALA A 146 16.83 6.40 -0.03
CA ALA A 146 15.36 6.28 0.09
C ALA A 146 14.66 6.78 -1.17
N THR A 147 15.19 6.45 -2.34
CA THR A 147 14.80 7.01 -3.65
C THR A 147 13.47 6.47 -4.19
N GLY A 148 12.87 5.48 -3.52
CA GLY A 148 11.51 5.01 -3.80
C GLY A 148 11.37 4.21 -5.10
N SER A 149 10.20 4.27 -5.71
CA SER A 149 9.85 3.47 -6.89
C SER A 149 8.99 4.24 -7.89
N ASN A 150 8.94 3.74 -9.14
CA ASN A 150 8.07 4.26 -10.21
C ASN A 150 7.13 3.16 -10.72
N PRO A 151 5.95 3.50 -11.27
CA PRO A 151 5.11 2.58 -12.01
C PRO A 151 5.87 1.91 -13.16
N ILE A 152 5.50 0.67 -13.49
CA ILE A 152 6.07 -0.05 -14.63
C ILE A 152 5.28 0.28 -15.89
N GLU A 153 5.96 0.86 -16.89
CA GLU A 153 5.46 0.94 -18.26
C GLU A 153 5.76 -0.37 -18.98
N ILE A 154 4.75 -0.96 -19.64
CA ILE A 154 4.93 -2.19 -20.41
C ILE A 154 5.01 -1.92 -21.91
N PRO A 155 5.81 -2.69 -22.67
CA PRO A 155 6.03 -2.43 -24.10
C PRO A 155 4.75 -2.42 -24.94
N VAL A 156 3.77 -3.24 -24.57
CA VAL A 156 2.49 -3.41 -25.28
C VAL A 156 1.44 -2.36 -24.95
N ALA A 157 1.67 -1.48 -23.96
CA ALA A 157 0.77 -0.40 -23.56
C ALA A 157 1.61 0.83 -23.13
N LYS A 158 2.09 1.58 -24.10
CA LYS A 158 2.84 2.81 -23.89
C LYS A 158 1.95 3.92 -23.37
N TRP A 159 2.42 4.66 -22.38
CA TRP A 159 1.68 5.78 -21.81
C TRP A 159 1.36 6.85 -22.86
N SER A 160 0.16 7.38 -22.76
CA SER A 160 -0.38 8.40 -23.62
C SER A 160 -1.41 9.25 -22.87
N GLU A 161 -2.22 10.04 -23.57
CA GLU A 161 -3.32 10.78 -22.95
C GLU A 161 -4.40 9.84 -22.35
N ASN A 162 -4.66 8.69 -23.00
CA ASN A 162 -5.73 7.77 -22.60
C ASN A 162 -5.20 6.45 -22.00
N ILE A 163 -3.90 6.16 -22.11
CA ILE A 163 -3.22 5.02 -21.44
C ILE A 163 -2.36 5.59 -20.32
N VAL A 164 -2.76 5.40 -19.08
CA VAL A 164 -2.14 6.06 -17.92
C VAL A 164 -1.65 5.06 -16.89
N ASP A 165 -0.71 5.52 -16.05
CA ASP A 165 -0.34 4.85 -14.80
C ASP A 165 -1.30 5.21 -13.65
N SER A 166 -0.96 4.77 -12.43
CA SER A 166 -1.72 5.11 -11.22
C SER A 166 -1.77 6.61 -10.93
N THR A 167 -0.74 7.37 -11.31
CA THR A 167 -0.71 8.83 -11.13
C THR A 167 -1.71 9.53 -12.04
N GLY A 168 -1.76 9.14 -13.32
CA GLY A 168 -2.73 9.66 -14.27
C GLY A 168 -4.16 9.32 -13.87
N ALA A 169 -4.40 8.10 -13.37
CA ALA A 169 -5.71 7.66 -12.92
C ALA A 169 -6.27 8.43 -11.70
N LEU A 170 -5.41 9.03 -10.89
CA LEU A 170 -5.79 9.90 -9.76
C LEU A 170 -6.19 11.32 -10.20
N ASN A 171 -6.07 11.64 -11.50
CA ASN A 171 -6.25 13.00 -12.01
C ASN A 171 -7.23 13.06 -13.22
N PHE A 172 -8.13 12.09 -13.35
CA PHE A 172 -9.17 12.20 -14.39
C PHE A 172 -10.09 13.39 -14.09
N ASP A 173 -10.36 14.18 -15.12
CA ASP A 173 -11.20 15.39 -15.05
C ASP A 173 -12.70 15.07 -15.10
N ARG A 174 -13.04 13.86 -15.51
CA ARG A 174 -14.41 13.31 -15.56
C ARG A 174 -14.40 11.81 -15.33
N VAL A 175 -15.55 11.25 -15.02
CA VAL A 175 -15.74 9.80 -14.96
C VAL A 175 -15.71 9.25 -16.39
N PRO A 176 -14.79 8.31 -16.74
CA PRO A 176 -14.85 7.63 -18.03
C PRO A 176 -16.10 6.73 -18.09
N GLU A 177 -16.76 6.63 -19.23
CA GLU A 177 -17.88 5.70 -19.38
C GLU A 177 -17.38 4.25 -19.30
N ARG A 178 -16.31 3.94 -20.06
CA ARG A 178 -15.67 2.61 -20.08
C ARG A 178 -14.22 2.74 -19.65
N LEU A 179 -13.88 2.05 -18.57
CA LEU A 179 -12.55 2.04 -17.99
C LEU A 179 -11.93 0.65 -18.06
N GLY A 180 -10.82 0.52 -18.76
CA GLY A 180 -9.98 -0.67 -18.73
C GLY A 180 -8.90 -0.57 -17.66
N ILE A 181 -8.61 -1.68 -16.98
CA ILE A 181 -7.51 -1.77 -15.99
C ILE A 181 -6.68 -3.01 -16.29
N ILE A 182 -5.38 -2.86 -16.41
CA ILE A 182 -4.43 -3.97 -16.55
C ILE A 182 -3.78 -4.21 -15.20
N GLY A 183 -4.09 -5.37 -14.61
CA GLY A 183 -3.64 -5.82 -13.29
C GLY A 183 -4.71 -5.72 -12.20
N ALA A 184 -5.09 -6.87 -11.62
CA ALA A 184 -6.02 -6.98 -10.49
C ALA A 184 -5.29 -6.96 -9.12
N GLY A 185 -4.16 -6.26 -9.05
CA GLY A 185 -3.46 -6.01 -7.79
C GLY A 185 -4.09 -4.88 -6.98
N VAL A 186 -3.47 -4.55 -5.83
CA VAL A 186 -3.94 -3.52 -4.88
C VAL A 186 -4.35 -2.22 -5.58
N ILE A 187 -3.46 -1.66 -6.42
CA ILE A 187 -3.68 -0.37 -7.09
C ILE A 187 -4.83 -0.45 -8.10
N GLY A 188 -4.88 -1.53 -8.91
CA GLY A 188 -5.93 -1.72 -9.90
C GLY A 188 -7.31 -1.85 -9.27
N LEU A 189 -7.42 -2.60 -8.18
CA LEU A 189 -8.68 -2.79 -7.45
C LEU A 189 -9.15 -1.51 -6.74
N GLU A 190 -8.23 -0.78 -6.09
CA GLU A 190 -8.56 0.49 -5.43
C GLU A 190 -9.06 1.54 -6.43
N LEU A 191 -8.32 1.76 -7.52
CA LEU A 191 -8.71 2.74 -8.55
C LEU A 191 -9.95 2.29 -9.33
N GLY A 192 -10.07 0.99 -9.63
CA GLY A 192 -11.28 0.42 -10.22
C GLY A 192 -12.51 0.64 -9.36
N SER A 193 -12.39 0.43 -8.05
CA SER A 193 -13.46 0.69 -7.09
C SER A 193 -13.87 2.16 -7.04
N VAL A 194 -12.90 3.09 -7.07
CA VAL A 194 -13.19 4.54 -7.11
C VAL A 194 -14.08 4.88 -8.30
N TRP A 195 -13.64 4.52 -9.50
CA TRP A 195 -14.32 4.95 -10.72
C TRP A 195 -15.62 4.18 -10.99
N SER A 196 -15.68 2.88 -10.60
CA SER A 196 -16.93 2.10 -10.67
C SER A 196 -18.02 2.69 -9.77
N ARG A 197 -17.71 3.07 -8.54
CA ARG A 197 -18.66 3.73 -7.64
C ARG A 197 -19.19 5.08 -8.16
N LEU A 198 -18.39 5.74 -8.99
CA LEU A 198 -18.76 7.01 -9.64
C LEU A 198 -19.53 6.81 -10.95
N GLY A 199 -19.68 5.57 -11.42
CA GLY A 199 -20.51 5.22 -12.58
C GLY A 199 -19.77 4.74 -13.82
N ALA A 200 -18.45 4.52 -13.77
CA ALA A 200 -17.70 3.90 -14.85
C ALA A 200 -18.03 2.40 -14.99
N GLU A 201 -18.16 1.92 -16.24
CA GLU A 201 -18.09 0.48 -16.53
C GLU A 201 -16.63 0.04 -16.48
N VAL A 202 -16.26 -0.77 -15.48
CA VAL A 202 -14.88 -1.14 -15.21
C VAL A 202 -14.61 -2.59 -15.59
N THR A 203 -13.67 -2.80 -16.52
CA THR A 203 -13.15 -4.12 -16.89
C THR A 203 -11.69 -4.23 -16.44
N VAL A 204 -11.39 -5.29 -15.66
CA VAL A 204 -10.04 -5.58 -15.15
C VAL A 204 -9.48 -6.80 -15.86
N ILE A 205 -8.33 -6.67 -16.51
CA ILE A 205 -7.62 -7.74 -17.21
C ILE A 205 -6.42 -8.16 -16.34
N GLU A 206 -6.44 -9.42 -15.87
CA GLU A 206 -5.40 -9.97 -14.98
C GLU A 206 -4.77 -11.20 -15.63
N ALA A 207 -3.44 -11.19 -15.73
CA ALA A 207 -2.68 -12.26 -16.36
C ALA A 207 -2.60 -13.54 -15.50
N MET A 208 -2.70 -13.40 -14.19
CA MET A 208 -2.69 -14.54 -13.26
C MET A 208 -4.04 -15.28 -13.29
N ASP A 209 -3.98 -16.61 -13.14
CA ASP A 209 -5.20 -17.43 -13.04
C ASP A 209 -5.91 -17.28 -11.69
N ASP A 210 -5.13 -16.99 -10.63
CA ASP A 210 -5.64 -16.80 -9.28
C ASP A 210 -5.84 -15.31 -8.98
N PHE A 211 -6.99 -14.97 -8.37
CA PHE A 211 -7.27 -13.63 -7.89
C PHE A 211 -6.54 -13.37 -6.58
N LEU A 212 -5.74 -12.29 -6.52
CA LEU A 212 -4.97 -11.89 -5.34
C LEU A 212 -4.22 -13.06 -4.69
N PRO A 213 -3.26 -13.72 -5.38
CA PRO A 213 -2.59 -14.92 -4.89
C PRO A 213 -1.78 -14.71 -3.60
N ILE A 214 -1.48 -13.45 -3.26
CA ILE A 214 -0.77 -13.07 -2.02
C ILE A 214 -1.69 -13.02 -0.78
N VAL A 215 -3.01 -13.16 -0.98
CA VAL A 215 -4.02 -13.16 0.08
C VAL A 215 -4.40 -14.60 0.42
N ASP A 216 -4.80 -14.86 1.65
CA ASP A 216 -5.37 -16.17 2.03
C ASP A 216 -6.51 -16.57 1.06
N LYS A 217 -6.50 -17.83 0.58
CA LYS A 217 -7.42 -18.31 -0.46
C LYS A 217 -8.90 -18.17 -0.12
N GLN A 218 -9.27 -18.30 1.16
CA GLN A 218 -10.66 -18.09 1.58
C GLN A 218 -11.04 -16.62 1.41
N ILE A 219 -10.22 -15.72 1.92
CA ILE A 219 -10.43 -14.27 1.85
C ILE A 219 -10.41 -13.79 0.39
N SER A 220 -9.46 -14.27 -0.42
CA SER A 220 -9.40 -13.95 -1.85
C SER A 220 -10.69 -14.30 -2.60
N LYS A 221 -11.28 -15.48 -2.32
CA LYS A 221 -12.58 -15.91 -2.91
C LYS A 221 -13.74 -15.03 -2.48
N GLU A 222 -13.78 -14.63 -1.20
CA GLU A 222 -14.80 -13.73 -0.67
C GLU A 222 -14.69 -12.35 -1.35
N CYS A 223 -13.49 -11.81 -1.45
CA CYS A 223 -13.20 -10.53 -2.14
C CYS A 223 -13.61 -10.56 -3.61
N HIS A 224 -13.18 -11.59 -4.36
CA HIS A 224 -13.48 -11.71 -5.78
C HIS A 224 -15.00 -11.70 -6.05
N ARG A 225 -15.77 -12.47 -5.26
CA ARG A 225 -17.23 -12.51 -5.36
C ARG A 225 -17.85 -11.14 -5.09
N GLU A 226 -17.39 -10.45 -4.06
CA GLU A 226 -17.95 -9.16 -3.66
C GLU A 226 -17.61 -8.07 -4.67
N PHE A 227 -16.37 -7.98 -5.15
CA PHE A 227 -15.98 -6.96 -6.15
C PHE A 227 -16.71 -7.14 -7.48
N LYS A 228 -16.95 -8.40 -7.91
CA LYS A 228 -17.83 -8.65 -9.07
C LYS A 228 -19.25 -8.19 -8.83
N LYS A 229 -19.81 -8.42 -7.63
CA LYS A 229 -21.13 -7.94 -7.25
C LYS A 229 -21.22 -6.41 -7.25
N GLN A 230 -20.12 -5.72 -6.90
CA GLN A 230 -20.00 -4.25 -6.94
C GLN A 230 -19.78 -3.69 -8.35
N GLY A 231 -19.68 -4.53 -9.38
CA GLY A 231 -19.62 -4.11 -10.78
C GLY A 231 -18.21 -4.08 -11.40
N LEU A 232 -17.22 -4.68 -10.75
CA LEU A 232 -15.92 -4.89 -11.39
C LEU A 232 -15.98 -6.16 -12.25
N ASP A 233 -15.86 -6.02 -13.59
CA ASP A 233 -15.76 -7.15 -14.50
C ASP A 233 -14.32 -7.64 -14.57
N ILE A 234 -13.99 -8.69 -13.80
CA ILE A 234 -12.63 -9.20 -13.60
C ILE A 234 -12.39 -10.43 -14.45
N HIS A 235 -11.44 -10.34 -15.39
CA HIS A 235 -10.99 -11.39 -16.29
C HIS A 235 -9.63 -11.93 -15.84
N LEU A 236 -9.61 -13.07 -15.17
CA LEU A 236 -8.39 -13.78 -14.76
C LEU A 236 -7.84 -14.63 -15.91
N GLY A 237 -6.56 -15.01 -15.85
CA GLY A 237 -5.88 -15.77 -16.90
C GLY A 237 -5.89 -15.04 -18.26
N SER A 238 -5.90 -13.72 -18.23
CA SER A 238 -6.10 -12.86 -19.40
C SER A 238 -4.91 -11.92 -19.58
N LYS A 239 -4.13 -12.14 -20.64
CA LYS A 239 -2.86 -11.45 -20.88
C LYS A 239 -3.01 -10.40 -21.98
N LEU A 240 -2.76 -9.13 -21.67
CA LEU A 240 -2.71 -8.06 -22.67
C LEU A 240 -1.62 -8.33 -23.72
N THR A 241 -1.97 -8.27 -24.98
CA THR A 241 -1.05 -8.45 -26.13
C THR A 241 -0.77 -7.14 -26.86
N SER A 242 -1.73 -6.22 -26.88
CA SER A 242 -1.53 -4.87 -27.42
C SER A 242 -2.51 -3.86 -26.83
N ALA A 243 -2.11 -2.59 -26.78
CA ALA A 243 -2.98 -1.45 -26.52
C ALA A 243 -2.61 -0.31 -27.47
N LYS A 244 -3.62 0.31 -28.08
CA LYS A 244 -3.44 1.42 -29.00
C LYS A 244 -4.39 2.55 -28.65
N ASP A 245 -3.83 3.71 -28.33
CA ASP A 245 -4.59 4.95 -28.20
C ASP A 245 -4.86 5.55 -29.58
N ASN A 246 -6.13 5.69 -29.91
CA ASN A 246 -6.60 6.29 -31.17
C ASN A 246 -6.96 7.77 -31.00
N GLY A 247 -6.69 8.36 -29.83
CA GLY A 247 -7.04 9.73 -29.47
C GLY A 247 -8.49 9.89 -28.97
N LYS A 248 -9.41 9.04 -29.36
CA LYS A 248 -10.80 9.03 -28.90
C LYS A 248 -11.06 7.91 -27.88
N ASP A 249 -10.46 6.76 -28.11
CA ASP A 249 -10.56 5.56 -27.30
C ASP A 249 -9.25 4.77 -27.33
N VAL A 250 -9.13 3.80 -26.44
CA VAL A 250 -8.04 2.83 -26.39
C VAL A 250 -8.56 1.47 -26.82
N GLU A 251 -8.08 0.97 -27.95
CA GLU A 251 -8.33 -0.40 -28.38
C GLU A 251 -7.28 -1.32 -27.78
N ILE A 252 -7.73 -2.44 -27.17
CA ILE A 252 -6.84 -3.48 -26.67
C ILE A 252 -7.11 -4.81 -27.35
N SER A 253 -6.04 -5.63 -27.48
CA SER A 253 -6.14 -7.08 -27.70
C SER A 253 -5.57 -7.79 -26.49
N TYR A 254 -6.18 -8.90 -26.10
CA TYR A 254 -5.70 -9.74 -25.00
C TYR A 254 -6.03 -11.20 -25.27
N GLU A 255 -5.17 -12.09 -24.79
CA GLU A 255 -5.38 -13.54 -24.86
C GLU A 255 -6.06 -14.01 -23.58
N SER A 256 -7.16 -14.75 -23.69
CA SER A 256 -7.86 -15.38 -22.58
C SER A 256 -8.28 -16.79 -22.99
N LYS A 257 -7.88 -17.81 -22.21
CA LYS A 257 -8.18 -19.23 -22.46
C LYS A 257 -7.79 -19.71 -23.87
N GLY A 258 -6.71 -19.14 -24.43
CA GLY A 258 -6.21 -19.50 -25.77
C GLY A 258 -6.94 -18.80 -26.93
N GLU A 259 -7.85 -17.88 -26.64
CA GLU A 259 -8.55 -17.06 -27.66
C GLU A 259 -8.08 -15.61 -27.58
N GLU A 260 -7.88 -14.98 -28.75
CA GLU A 260 -7.61 -13.55 -28.82
C GLU A 260 -8.93 -12.78 -28.80
N LEU A 261 -9.07 -11.91 -27.80
CA LEU A 261 -10.23 -11.05 -27.58
C LEU A 261 -9.84 -9.59 -27.76
N LYS A 262 -10.85 -8.74 -28.07
CA LYS A 262 -10.67 -7.30 -28.24
C LYS A 262 -11.68 -6.53 -27.39
N ALA A 263 -11.23 -5.39 -26.86
CA ALA A 263 -12.09 -4.45 -26.14
C ALA A 263 -11.67 -3.01 -26.44
N SER A 264 -12.56 -2.05 -26.16
CA SER A 264 -12.29 -0.63 -26.32
C SER A 264 -12.76 0.13 -25.10
N PHE A 265 -11.93 1.07 -24.64
CA PHE A 265 -12.13 1.87 -23.42
C PHE A 265 -11.88 3.34 -23.68
N ASP A 266 -12.51 4.22 -22.89
CA ASP A 266 -12.24 5.66 -22.98
C ASP A 266 -10.91 6.00 -22.29
N LYS A 267 -10.56 5.26 -21.24
CA LYS A 267 -9.27 5.31 -20.53
C LYS A 267 -8.81 3.90 -20.18
N LEU A 268 -7.49 3.70 -20.17
CA LEU A 268 -6.83 2.46 -19.76
C LEU A 268 -5.83 2.76 -18.65
N ILE A 269 -5.97 2.11 -17.49
CA ILE A 269 -5.01 2.17 -16.39
C ILE A 269 -4.08 0.95 -16.48
N VAL A 270 -2.77 1.19 -16.48
CA VAL A 270 -1.76 0.13 -16.39
C VAL A 270 -1.23 0.07 -14.95
N ALA A 271 -1.61 -0.97 -14.21
CA ALA A 271 -1.33 -1.17 -12.78
C ALA A 271 -0.63 -2.51 -12.50
N VAL A 272 0.38 -2.85 -13.32
CA VAL A 272 1.08 -4.15 -13.30
C VAL A 272 2.28 -4.21 -12.35
N GLY A 273 2.44 -3.23 -11.50
CA GLY A 273 3.50 -3.18 -10.48
C GLY A 273 4.37 -1.93 -10.55
N ARG A 274 5.42 -1.94 -9.73
CA ARG A 274 6.35 -0.83 -9.56
C ARG A 274 7.79 -1.35 -9.64
N LYS A 275 8.71 -0.50 -10.07
CA LYS A 275 10.15 -0.79 -10.13
C LYS A 275 10.93 0.17 -9.23
N PRO A 276 12.02 -0.29 -8.56
CA PRO A 276 12.83 0.56 -7.70
C PRO A 276 13.56 1.64 -8.49
N ASN A 277 13.77 2.81 -7.87
CA ASN A 277 14.51 3.93 -8.44
C ASN A 277 15.99 3.85 -8.07
N THR A 278 16.71 2.91 -8.69
CA THR A 278 18.14 2.65 -8.45
C THR A 278 19.05 3.15 -9.57
N ALA A 279 18.50 3.70 -10.65
CA ALA A 279 19.29 4.27 -11.71
C ALA A 279 20.03 5.53 -11.25
N ASN A 280 21.35 5.56 -11.46
CA ASN A 280 22.22 6.72 -11.13
C ASN A 280 22.21 7.17 -9.65
N ILE A 281 21.98 6.23 -8.72
CA ILE A 281 22.04 6.52 -7.27
C ILE A 281 23.46 6.71 -6.77
N SER A 282 24.47 6.16 -7.48
CA SER A 282 25.90 6.30 -7.16
C SER A 282 26.73 6.56 -8.41
N ASP A 283 27.98 6.98 -8.22
CA ASP A 283 28.95 7.12 -9.29
C ASP A 283 29.37 5.75 -9.83
N GLU A 284 29.71 5.67 -11.13
CA GLU A 284 30.14 4.43 -11.77
C GLU A 284 31.42 3.85 -11.14
N SER A 285 32.30 4.72 -10.63
CA SER A 285 33.51 4.34 -9.90
C SER A 285 33.26 3.88 -8.46
N PHE A 286 32.02 4.08 -7.95
CA PHE A 286 31.59 3.73 -6.60
C PHE A 286 30.23 2.97 -6.64
N PRO A 287 30.20 1.73 -7.16
CA PRO A 287 28.96 1.02 -7.40
C PRO A 287 28.32 0.51 -6.10
N ILE A 288 27.03 0.77 -5.94
CA ILE A 288 26.19 0.13 -4.93
C ILE A 288 25.61 -1.14 -5.54
N GLU A 289 25.74 -2.28 -4.84
CA GLU A 289 25.30 -3.57 -5.34
C GLU A 289 23.79 -3.67 -5.45
N LEU A 290 23.33 -4.20 -6.59
CA LEU A 290 21.92 -4.43 -6.87
C LEU A 290 21.66 -5.94 -7.03
N ASP A 291 20.44 -6.37 -6.66
CA ASP A 291 19.97 -7.72 -6.93
C ASP A 291 19.43 -7.87 -8.38
N GLU A 292 19.02 -9.08 -8.74
CA GLU A 292 18.49 -9.41 -10.07
C GLU A 292 17.21 -8.66 -10.45
N LEU A 293 16.49 -8.13 -9.46
CA LEU A 293 15.29 -7.30 -9.64
C LEU A 293 15.61 -5.80 -9.67
N GLY A 294 16.90 -5.43 -9.64
CA GLY A 294 17.38 -4.05 -9.64
C GLY A 294 17.19 -3.33 -8.30
N ARG A 295 16.99 -4.04 -7.19
CA ARG A 295 16.89 -3.48 -5.84
C ARG A 295 18.28 -3.43 -5.22
N VAL A 296 18.51 -2.44 -4.35
CA VAL A 296 19.76 -2.37 -3.57
C VAL A 296 19.85 -3.59 -2.66
N GLN A 297 20.99 -4.32 -2.74
CA GLN A 297 21.28 -5.42 -1.82
C GLN A 297 21.60 -4.86 -0.44
N VAL A 298 20.94 -5.39 0.58
CA VAL A 298 21.14 -4.99 1.97
C VAL A 298 21.10 -6.19 2.91
N ASP A 299 21.79 -6.07 4.04
CA ASP A 299 21.68 -7.01 5.16
C ASP A 299 20.35 -6.84 5.92
N ASP A 300 20.16 -7.59 7.03
CA ASP A 300 18.92 -7.52 7.84
C ASP A 300 18.72 -6.17 8.53
N PHE A 301 19.72 -5.31 8.51
CA PHE A 301 19.71 -3.98 9.10
C PHE A 301 19.74 -2.86 8.06
N CYS A 302 19.38 -3.20 6.81
CA CYS A 302 19.35 -2.25 5.67
C CYS A 302 20.72 -1.65 5.30
N LYS A 303 21.85 -2.27 5.71
CA LYS A 303 23.19 -1.84 5.34
C LYS A 303 23.57 -2.42 3.97
N THR A 304 24.14 -1.60 3.11
CA THR A 304 24.61 -1.97 1.77
C THR A 304 25.96 -2.71 1.82
N ASN A 305 26.60 -2.88 0.66
CA ASN A 305 27.99 -3.34 0.56
C ASN A 305 29.03 -2.36 1.17
N TYR A 306 28.61 -1.18 1.66
CA TYR A 306 29.44 -0.22 2.37
C TYR A 306 29.00 -0.06 3.82
N GLU A 307 30.00 0.13 4.72
CA GLU A 307 29.75 0.13 6.18
C GLU A 307 28.88 1.28 6.69
N ASN A 308 28.88 2.41 6.00
CA ASN A 308 28.19 3.64 6.39
C ASN A 308 27.09 4.09 5.41
N ILE A 309 26.73 3.23 4.44
CA ILE A 309 25.65 3.49 3.49
C ILE A 309 24.52 2.47 3.69
N TYR A 310 23.32 3.00 3.88
CA TYR A 310 22.09 2.24 4.09
C TYR A 310 21.10 2.51 2.96
N ALA A 311 20.19 1.56 2.72
CA ALA A 311 19.09 1.74 1.79
C ALA A 311 17.78 1.24 2.41
N VAL A 312 16.68 1.98 2.23
CA VAL A 312 15.39 1.73 2.86
C VAL A 312 14.21 1.98 1.90
N GLY A 313 13.06 1.40 2.20
CA GLY A 313 11.82 1.60 1.46
C GLY A 313 11.73 0.75 0.20
N ASP A 314 11.17 1.32 -0.87
CA ASP A 314 10.83 0.59 -2.10
C ASP A 314 12.06 0.14 -2.90
N ILE A 315 13.24 0.67 -2.60
CA ILE A 315 14.48 0.31 -3.31
C ILE A 315 15.16 -0.95 -2.75
N VAL A 316 14.67 -1.53 -1.67
CA VAL A 316 15.22 -2.75 -1.06
C VAL A 316 14.21 -3.89 -1.09
N ARG A 317 14.60 -5.07 -0.61
CA ARG A 317 13.75 -6.27 -0.54
C ARG A 317 12.44 -6.06 0.24
N GLY A 318 11.49 -6.94 0.02
CA GLY A 318 10.17 -6.94 0.66
C GLY A 318 9.13 -6.14 -0.11
N PRO A 319 7.92 -5.98 0.45
CA PRO A 319 6.84 -5.28 -0.22
C PRO A 319 7.10 -3.77 -0.26
N MET A 320 6.65 -3.12 -1.34
CA MET A 320 6.76 -1.66 -1.51
C MET A 320 5.63 -0.96 -0.73
N LEU A 321 5.79 -0.88 0.59
CA LEU A 321 4.82 -0.32 1.52
C LEU A 321 5.40 0.86 2.30
N ALA A 322 4.64 1.93 2.42
CA ALA A 322 5.08 3.17 3.07
C ALA A 322 5.48 2.93 4.54
N HIS A 323 4.67 2.16 5.30
CA HIS A 323 4.94 1.85 6.71
C HIS A 323 6.18 0.95 6.89
N LYS A 324 6.41 -0.03 5.99
CA LYS A 324 7.67 -0.79 6.00
C LYS A 324 8.86 0.14 5.84
N GLY A 325 8.83 1.01 4.82
CA GLY A 325 9.93 1.95 4.60
C GLY A 325 10.13 2.95 5.75
N SER A 326 9.05 3.40 6.39
CA SER A 326 9.14 4.28 7.57
C SER A 326 9.83 3.59 8.75
N GLU A 327 9.45 2.34 9.06
CA GLU A 327 10.05 1.58 10.16
C GLU A 327 11.51 1.18 9.86
N GLU A 328 11.83 0.85 8.59
CA GLU A 328 13.23 0.69 8.17
C GLU A 328 14.04 1.97 8.40
N GLY A 329 13.47 3.14 8.06
CA GLY A 329 14.08 4.44 8.30
C GLY A 329 14.34 4.72 9.78
N VAL A 330 13.38 4.42 10.65
CA VAL A 330 13.52 4.51 12.11
C VAL A 330 14.63 3.59 12.60
N MET A 331 14.59 2.31 12.20
CA MET A 331 15.59 1.31 12.58
C MET A 331 17.01 1.75 12.19
N VAL A 332 17.20 2.20 10.94
CA VAL A 332 18.51 2.65 10.45
C VAL A 332 19.01 3.87 11.22
N ALA A 333 18.16 4.88 11.44
CA ALA A 333 18.53 6.06 12.23
C ALA A 333 18.96 5.71 13.66
N GLU A 334 18.24 4.79 14.31
CA GLU A 334 18.57 4.31 15.65
C GLU A 334 19.90 3.52 15.69
N ARG A 335 20.16 2.71 14.65
CA ARG A 335 21.44 1.97 14.55
C ARG A 335 22.62 2.91 14.30
N ILE A 336 22.47 3.91 13.44
CA ILE A 336 23.49 4.97 13.24
C ILE A 336 23.79 5.67 14.56
N ALA A 337 22.79 5.90 15.40
CA ALA A 337 22.94 6.46 16.74
C ALA A 337 23.47 5.46 17.81
N GLY A 338 23.86 4.23 17.41
CA GLY A 338 24.47 3.23 18.28
C GLY A 338 23.48 2.35 19.05
N LYS A 339 22.18 2.40 18.75
CA LYS A 339 21.17 1.53 19.36
C LYS A 339 21.07 0.17 18.66
N LYS A 340 20.58 -0.85 19.37
CA LYS A 340 20.32 -2.19 18.82
C LYS A 340 18.89 -2.33 18.30
N ALA A 341 18.52 -1.47 17.33
CA ALA A 341 17.20 -1.53 16.71
C ALA A 341 17.09 -2.68 15.70
N ARG A 342 15.92 -3.27 15.60
CA ARG A 342 15.55 -4.31 14.61
C ARG A 342 14.10 -4.13 14.21
N MET A 343 13.74 -4.65 13.04
CA MET A 343 12.38 -4.72 12.52
C MET A 343 11.99 -6.20 12.33
N ASN A 344 10.76 -6.54 12.64
CA ASN A 344 10.21 -7.86 12.36
C ASN A 344 9.48 -7.83 11.00
N TYR A 345 10.14 -8.33 9.97
CA TYR A 345 9.60 -8.34 8.61
C TYR A 345 8.43 -9.31 8.41
N ASP A 346 8.30 -10.35 9.25
CA ASP A 346 7.18 -11.30 9.19
C ASP A 346 5.86 -10.67 9.67
N LEU A 347 5.92 -9.55 10.38
CA LEU A 347 4.75 -8.85 10.93
C LEU A 347 4.43 -7.52 10.23
N VAL A 348 4.92 -7.33 9.01
CA VAL A 348 4.52 -6.18 8.19
C VAL A 348 3.09 -6.40 7.68
N PRO A 349 2.10 -5.60 8.10
CA PRO A 349 0.74 -5.78 7.64
C PRO A 349 0.56 -5.33 6.19
N ASN A 350 -0.38 -5.95 5.49
CA ASN A 350 -0.80 -5.56 4.15
C ASN A 350 -2.25 -5.11 4.18
N VAL A 351 -2.59 -4.09 3.40
CA VAL A 351 -3.95 -3.55 3.33
C VAL A 351 -4.30 -3.16 1.89
N ILE A 352 -5.52 -3.51 1.46
CA ILE A 352 -6.20 -3.00 0.28
C ILE A 352 -7.39 -2.18 0.76
N TYR A 353 -7.41 -0.89 0.48
CA TYR A 353 -8.40 0.06 1.00
C TYR A 353 -9.65 0.17 0.13
N THR A 354 -10.07 -0.94 -0.47
CA THR A 354 -11.40 -1.05 -1.07
C THR A 354 -12.49 -0.93 0.02
N HIS A 355 -13.75 -1.04 -0.33
CA HIS A 355 -14.80 -1.29 0.64
C HIS A 355 -15.64 -2.48 0.14
N PRO A 356 -15.71 -3.57 0.93
CA PRO A 356 -14.97 -3.83 2.19
C PRO A 356 -13.44 -3.81 2.02
N GLU A 357 -12.70 -3.48 3.08
CA GLU A 357 -11.25 -3.52 3.11
C GLU A 357 -10.73 -4.97 3.15
N VAL A 358 -9.52 -5.20 2.63
CA VAL A 358 -8.80 -6.46 2.78
C VAL A 358 -7.51 -6.18 3.54
N ALA A 359 -7.28 -6.86 4.65
CA ALA A 359 -6.04 -6.69 5.41
C ALA A 359 -5.54 -8.02 5.96
N TRP A 360 -4.21 -8.17 6.08
CA TRP A 360 -3.63 -9.37 6.67
C TRP A 360 -2.23 -9.12 7.24
N VAL A 361 -1.83 -9.99 8.17
CA VAL A 361 -0.50 -10.07 8.73
C VAL A 361 -0.13 -11.53 9.00
N GLY A 362 1.15 -11.85 8.93
CA GLY A 362 1.68 -13.19 9.14
C GLY A 362 1.44 -14.12 7.97
N LYS A 363 1.39 -15.43 8.22
CA LYS A 363 1.32 -16.49 7.21
C LYS A 363 -0.11 -16.75 6.77
N THR A 364 -0.29 -17.05 5.50
CA THR A 364 -1.55 -17.57 4.94
C THR A 364 -1.71 -19.06 5.24
N GLN A 365 -2.94 -19.57 5.14
CA GLN A 365 -3.19 -21.01 5.29
C GLN A 365 -2.38 -21.83 4.27
N GLN A 366 -2.34 -21.40 3.01
CA GLN A 366 -1.58 -22.10 1.96
C GLN A 366 -0.08 -22.14 2.24
N GLU A 367 0.52 -21.05 2.75
CA GLU A 367 1.93 -21.04 3.14
C GLU A 367 2.21 -22.00 4.29
N LEU A 368 1.33 -22.10 5.29
CA LEU A 368 1.48 -23.03 6.40
C LEU A 368 1.36 -24.50 5.92
N GLU A 369 0.40 -24.78 5.03
CA GLU A 369 0.21 -26.11 4.42
C GLU A 369 1.45 -26.50 3.60
N ASP A 370 1.99 -25.61 2.76
CA ASP A 370 3.16 -25.84 1.91
C ASP A 370 4.44 -26.10 2.74
N HIS A 371 4.54 -25.50 3.93
CA HIS A 371 5.65 -25.73 4.86
C HIS A 371 5.41 -26.87 5.85
N GLY A 372 4.27 -27.56 5.78
CA GLY A 372 3.93 -28.69 6.66
C GLY A 372 3.74 -28.28 8.14
N VAL A 373 3.38 -27.01 8.41
CA VAL A 373 3.08 -26.53 9.74
C VAL A 373 1.68 -26.96 10.15
N GLU A 374 1.53 -27.59 11.32
CA GLU A 374 0.20 -27.92 11.87
C GLU A 374 -0.41 -26.70 12.58
N PHE A 375 -1.63 -26.35 12.21
CA PHE A 375 -2.33 -25.16 12.73
C PHE A 375 -3.80 -25.41 12.99
N LYS A 376 -4.40 -24.49 13.76
CA LYS A 376 -5.83 -24.36 14.02
C LYS A 376 -6.38 -23.17 13.23
N ILE A 377 -7.64 -23.25 12.83
CA ILE A 377 -8.34 -22.18 12.10
C ILE A 377 -9.54 -21.75 12.91
N GLY A 378 -9.62 -20.46 13.21
CA GLY A 378 -10.83 -19.79 13.65
C GLY A 378 -11.30 -18.79 12.61
N SER A 379 -12.62 -18.69 12.43
CA SER A 379 -13.20 -17.71 11.51
C SER A 379 -14.51 -17.18 12.08
N PHE A 380 -14.74 -15.88 11.91
CA PHE A 380 -15.97 -15.23 12.36
C PHE A 380 -16.48 -14.28 11.27
N PRO A 381 -17.72 -14.46 10.77
CA PRO A 381 -18.32 -13.61 9.77
C PRO A 381 -18.85 -12.30 10.38
N PHE A 382 -18.65 -11.17 9.72
CA PHE A 382 -19.23 -9.90 10.18
C PHE A 382 -20.77 -9.89 10.21
N ALA A 383 -21.41 -10.77 9.43
CA ALA A 383 -22.85 -10.98 9.51
C ALA A 383 -23.36 -11.48 10.90
N ALA A 384 -22.45 -11.96 11.76
CA ALA A 384 -22.75 -12.30 13.15
C ALA A 384 -22.34 -11.20 14.16
N SER A 385 -21.76 -10.08 13.69
CA SER A 385 -21.35 -8.96 14.53
C SER A 385 -22.51 -7.96 14.70
N GLY A 386 -22.94 -7.72 15.94
CA GLY A 386 -23.98 -6.73 16.24
C GLY A 386 -23.64 -5.32 15.77
N ARG A 387 -22.37 -4.92 15.86
CA ARG A 387 -21.90 -3.59 15.39
C ARG A 387 -21.94 -3.48 13.87
N ALA A 388 -21.49 -4.52 13.17
CA ALA A 388 -21.50 -4.54 11.70
C ALA A 388 -22.94 -4.52 11.15
N LEU A 389 -23.85 -5.28 11.77
CA LEU A 389 -25.28 -5.25 11.44
C LEU A 389 -25.91 -3.89 11.69
N ALA A 390 -25.62 -3.25 12.83
CA ALA A 390 -26.14 -1.93 13.17
C ALA A 390 -25.65 -0.83 12.22
N ALA A 391 -24.47 -1.02 11.62
CA ALA A 391 -23.90 -0.10 10.63
C ALA A 391 -24.33 -0.42 9.17
N ALA A 392 -25.11 -1.49 8.96
CA ALA A 392 -25.43 -2.05 7.64
C ALA A 392 -24.17 -2.44 6.81
N ASP A 393 -23.03 -2.69 7.48
CA ASP A 393 -21.74 -3.02 6.89
C ASP A 393 -21.22 -4.35 7.46
N SER A 394 -21.79 -5.46 6.98
CA SER A 394 -21.59 -6.80 7.54
C SER A 394 -21.02 -7.82 6.55
N VAL A 395 -20.47 -7.35 5.44
CA VAL A 395 -19.83 -8.22 4.43
C VAL A 395 -18.44 -8.66 4.91
N GLY A 396 -18.14 -9.96 4.72
CA GLY A 396 -16.82 -10.51 4.96
C GLY A 396 -16.64 -11.20 6.30
N SER A 397 -15.38 -11.44 6.66
CA SER A 397 -15.00 -12.26 7.81
C SER A 397 -13.61 -11.93 8.36
N VAL A 398 -13.35 -12.34 9.59
CA VAL A 398 -12.03 -12.42 10.20
C VAL A 398 -11.62 -13.90 10.28
N LYS A 399 -10.37 -14.20 9.88
CA LYS A 399 -9.77 -15.53 9.97
C LYS A 399 -8.47 -15.44 10.78
N VAL A 400 -8.34 -16.30 11.78
CA VAL A 400 -7.17 -16.47 12.64
C VAL A 400 -6.56 -17.84 12.40
N LEU A 401 -5.25 -17.89 12.21
CA LEU A 401 -4.45 -19.10 12.13
C LEU A 401 -3.56 -19.15 13.37
N ALA A 402 -3.64 -20.21 14.16
CA ALA A 402 -2.84 -20.39 15.35
C ALA A 402 -2.10 -21.73 15.32
N ASP A 403 -0.89 -21.78 15.85
CA ASP A 403 -0.10 -23.01 15.95
C ASP A 403 -0.87 -24.07 16.73
N LYS A 404 -0.80 -25.32 16.26
CA LYS A 404 -1.54 -26.41 16.89
C LYS A 404 -0.96 -26.82 18.24
N LYS A 405 0.35 -26.61 18.44
CA LYS A 405 1.11 -27.08 19.60
C LYS A 405 1.05 -26.09 20.76
N ASP A 406 1.33 -24.82 20.49
CA ASP A 406 1.50 -23.80 21.53
C ASP A 406 0.49 -22.63 21.43
N ASP A 407 -0.42 -22.69 20.46
CA ASP A 407 -1.49 -21.72 20.23
C ASP A 407 -1.03 -20.32 19.77
N THR A 408 0.26 -20.12 19.50
CA THR A 408 0.79 -18.84 19.00
C THR A 408 0.08 -18.44 17.70
N ILE A 409 -0.31 -17.17 17.57
CA ILE A 409 -0.96 -16.65 16.35
C ILE A 409 0.08 -16.60 15.22
N LEU A 410 -0.21 -17.32 14.12
CA LEU A 410 0.64 -17.42 12.92
C LEU A 410 0.22 -16.48 11.82
N GLY A 411 -1.06 -16.11 11.77
CA GLY A 411 -1.58 -15.19 10.77
C GLY A 411 -3.02 -14.77 11.07
N VAL A 412 -3.34 -13.54 10.66
CA VAL A 412 -4.69 -12.97 10.75
C VAL A 412 -5.05 -12.33 9.43
N HIS A 413 -6.22 -12.69 8.91
CA HIS A 413 -6.71 -12.25 7.61
C HIS A 413 -8.11 -11.71 7.75
N VAL A 414 -8.35 -10.52 7.24
CA VAL A 414 -9.63 -9.82 7.39
C VAL A 414 -10.11 -9.32 6.03
N PHE A 415 -11.35 -9.60 5.72
CA PHE A 415 -12.10 -8.94 4.67
C PHE A 415 -13.36 -8.36 5.29
N GLY A 416 -13.50 -7.03 5.30
CA GLY A 416 -14.67 -6.42 5.95
C GLY A 416 -14.44 -4.98 6.39
N PRO A 417 -15.36 -4.45 7.22
CA PRO A 417 -15.26 -3.11 7.76
C PRO A 417 -14.04 -2.96 8.68
N SER A 418 -13.32 -1.84 8.55
CA SER A 418 -12.17 -1.50 9.38
C SER A 418 -11.10 -2.61 9.45
N ALA A 419 -10.91 -3.36 8.35
CA ALA A 419 -9.98 -4.48 8.33
C ALA A 419 -8.55 -4.03 8.67
N ALA A 420 -8.12 -2.85 8.21
CA ALA A 420 -6.82 -2.27 8.54
C ALA A 420 -6.62 -2.09 10.04
N ASP A 421 -7.62 -1.56 10.76
CA ASP A 421 -7.55 -1.32 12.20
C ASP A 421 -7.60 -2.63 13.00
N ILE A 422 -8.37 -3.63 12.53
CA ILE A 422 -8.42 -4.96 13.14
C ILE A 422 -7.07 -5.68 12.98
N VAL A 423 -6.49 -5.67 11.78
CA VAL A 423 -5.17 -6.29 11.54
C VAL A 423 -4.07 -5.59 12.36
N GLN A 424 -4.17 -4.28 12.60
CA GLN A 424 -3.19 -3.60 13.47
C GLN A 424 -3.24 -4.11 14.91
N GLN A 425 -4.40 -4.53 15.43
CA GLN A 425 -4.50 -5.19 16.72
C GLN A 425 -3.80 -6.55 16.71
N ALA A 426 -3.96 -7.30 15.62
CA ALA A 426 -3.26 -8.58 15.43
C ALA A 426 -1.75 -8.39 15.34
N VAL A 427 -1.24 -7.36 14.65
CA VAL A 427 0.20 -7.02 14.60
C VAL A 427 0.75 -6.83 16.00
N ILE A 428 0.07 -6.03 16.84
CA ILE A 428 0.49 -5.79 18.24
C ILE A 428 0.52 -7.11 19.03
N ALA A 429 -0.55 -7.92 18.94
CA ALA A 429 -0.62 -9.20 19.62
C ALA A 429 0.50 -10.15 19.19
N MET A 430 0.75 -10.29 17.89
CA MET A 430 1.77 -11.15 17.32
C MET A 430 3.20 -10.67 17.67
N GLU A 431 3.44 -9.34 17.69
CA GLU A 431 4.76 -8.79 18.08
C GLU A 431 5.12 -9.14 19.53
N PHE A 432 4.11 -9.26 20.40
CA PHE A 432 4.28 -9.70 21.79
C PHE A 432 4.13 -11.21 21.99
N GLY A 433 4.01 -12.00 20.91
CA GLY A 433 3.97 -13.46 20.95
C GLY A 433 2.69 -14.03 21.56
N SER A 434 1.54 -13.34 21.38
CA SER A 434 0.26 -13.77 21.94
C SER A 434 -0.26 -15.05 21.28
N SER A 435 -0.93 -15.87 22.08
CA SER A 435 -1.72 -17.01 21.63
C SER A 435 -3.15 -16.60 21.25
N ALA A 436 -3.88 -17.48 20.58
CA ALA A 436 -5.31 -17.28 20.34
C ALA A 436 -6.11 -17.28 21.66
N GLU A 437 -5.66 -18.04 22.68
CA GLU A 437 -6.25 -18.02 24.02
C GLU A 437 -6.08 -16.63 24.69
N ASP A 438 -4.90 -15.99 24.58
CA ASP A 438 -4.67 -14.64 25.13
C ASP A 438 -5.65 -13.62 24.55
N ILE A 439 -5.93 -13.69 23.27
CA ILE A 439 -6.95 -12.84 22.63
C ILE A 439 -8.34 -13.18 23.17
N GLY A 440 -8.66 -14.47 23.33
CA GLY A 440 -9.92 -14.93 23.91
C GLY A 440 -10.15 -14.52 25.37
N LEU A 441 -9.07 -14.30 26.14
CA LEU A 441 -9.12 -13.80 27.52
C LEU A 441 -9.14 -12.27 27.62
N THR A 442 -8.82 -11.58 26.54
CA THR A 442 -8.78 -10.12 26.53
C THR A 442 -10.20 -9.52 26.44
N VAL A 443 -10.46 -8.49 27.23
CA VAL A 443 -11.75 -7.78 27.20
C VAL A 443 -11.81 -6.85 25.98
N PHE A 444 -12.78 -7.12 25.10
CA PHE A 444 -13.08 -6.25 23.97
C PHE A 444 -14.25 -5.32 24.28
N SER A 445 -14.20 -4.07 23.78
CA SER A 445 -15.30 -3.12 23.94
C SER A 445 -16.54 -3.57 23.16
N HIS A 446 -17.72 -3.45 23.77
CA HIS A 446 -19.00 -3.77 23.13
C HIS A 446 -19.87 -2.53 22.94
N PRO A 447 -20.52 -2.33 21.73
CA PRO A 447 -20.33 -3.11 20.52
C PRO A 447 -19.23 -2.51 19.61
N THR A 448 -18.33 -3.33 19.10
CA THR A 448 -17.31 -2.93 18.14
C THR A 448 -17.10 -3.99 17.05
N VAL A 449 -16.56 -3.59 15.90
CA VAL A 449 -16.18 -4.55 14.85
C VAL A 449 -14.94 -5.39 15.27
N SER A 450 -14.15 -4.92 16.23
CA SER A 450 -13.00 -5.64 16.79
C SER A 450 -13.38 -6.95 17.50
N GLU A 451 -14.64 -7.07 17.99
CA GLU A 451 -15.15 -8.31 18.57
C GLU A 451 -15.11 -9.47 17.56
N ALA A 452 -15.10 -9.19 16.25
CA ALA A 452 -14.94 -10.23 15.25
C ALA A 452 -13.54 -10.90 15.30
N PHE A 453 -12.49 -10.17 15.68
CA PHE A 453 -11.16 -10.74 15.90
C PHE A 453 -11.14 -11.60 17.18
N HIS A 454 -11.76 -11.12 18.26
CA HIS A 454 -11.94 -11.89 19.49
C HIS A 454 -12.66 -13.23 19.24
N GLU A 455 -13.81 -13.18 18.58
CA GLU A 455 -14.61 -14.38 18.26
C GLU A 455 -13.88 -15.35 17.30
N ALA A 456 -13.12 -14.81 16.34
CA ALA A 456 -12.30 -15.64 15.45
C ALA A 456 -11.16 -16.34 16.22
N ALA A 457 -10.55 -15.68 17.20
CA ALA A 457 -9.56 -16.30 18.06
C ALA A 457 -10.18 -17.39 18.97
N LEU A 458 -11.34 -17.13 19.56
CA LEU A 458 -12.12 -18.13 20.29
C LEU A 458 -12.49 -19.33 19.40
N ALA A 459 -12.89 -19.07 18.15
CA ALA A 459 -13.25 -20.11 17.19
C ALA A 459 -12.09 -21.05 16.85
N ALA A 460 -10.83 -20.57 16.86
CA ALA A 460 -9.64 -21.39 16.66
C ALA A 460 -9.54 -22.51 17.73
N ASN A 461 -10.04 -22.24 18.94
CA ASN A 461 -10.12 -23.17 20.06
C ASN A 461 -11.49 -23.81 20.25
N ASN A 462 -12.39 -23.75 19.24
CA ASN A 462 -13.77 -24.24 19.30
C ASN A 462 -14.58 -23.69 20.50
N SER A 463 -14.35 -22.45 20.87
CA SER A 463 -14.97 -21.76 22.02
C SER A 463 -15.68 -20.46 21.66
N ALA A 464 -15.93 -20.19 20.36
CA ALA A 464 -16.72 -19.05 19.93
C ALA A 464 -18.10 -19.02 20.60
N ILE A 465 -18.60 -17.85 20.92
CA ILE A 465 -19.86 -17.66 21.62
C ILE A 465 -21.00 -17.30 20.64
N HIS A 466 -20.72 -16.47 19.68
CA HIS A 466 -21.76 -15.90 18.79
C HIS A 466 -21.90 -16.63 17.45
N ILE A 467 -21.16 -17.73 17.26
CA ILE A 467 -21.33 -18.68 16.14
C ILE A 467 -21.26 -20.12 16.64
N GLY A 468 -21.77 -21.05 15.82
CA GLY A 468 -21.70 -22.49 16.14
C GLY A 468 -20.26 -23.00 16.03
N ASN A 469 -19.80 -23.69 17.07
CA ASN A 469 -18.52 -24.40 17.05
C ASN A 469 -18.64 -25.76 16.36
N LYS A 470 -17.54 -26.31 15.81
CA LYS A 470 -17.51 -27.67 15.28
C LYS A 470 -17.84 -28.66 16.44
N ARG A 471 -18.80 -29.50 16.24
CA ARG A 471 -19.07 -30.58 17.20
C ARG A 471 -17.87 -31.53 17.24
N LYS A 472 -17.39 -31.86 18.44
CA LYS A 472 -16.32 -32.84 18.65
C LYS A 472 -16.75 -34.22 18.22
#